data_48bce01e80db0d8af65303ccf08dcff7
#
_entry.id   48bce01e80db0d8af65303ccf08dcff7
#
_cell.length_a   1.000
_cell.length_b   1.000
_cell.length_c   1.000
_cell.angle_alpha   90.00
_cell.angle_beta   90.00
_cell.angle_gamma   90.00
#
_symmetry.space_group_name_H-M   'P 1'
#
loop_
_entity.id
_entity.type
_entity.pdbx_description
1 polymer ?
#
loop_
_entity_poly.entity_id
_entity_poly.type
_entity_poly.pdbx_seq_one_letter_code
_entity_poly.pdbx_strand_id
1 'polypeptide(L)'
;MPEIIDTVEKVKGWLDELNLNYFVSQNGSEIMLPYKIDERTFNVRIVVAPEWMQLFCQIMPASEVPQDLVSAIHANLLLANFNLNEVTFSIDPEGNIYSENDLPVDSDLITFKSELGAVVFGYQYFFEQLAPKIGGAVEKMSKDKLGIT
;
A
#
# COMPACT_ATOMS: atom_id res chain seq x y z
N MET A 1 -16.21 -0.07 -24.29
CA MET A 1 -15.66 -0.17 -22.92
C MET A 1 -15.73 -1.61 -22.43
N PRO A 2 -14.67 -2.16 -21.91
CA PRO A 2 -14.74 -3.48 -21.30
C PRO A 2 -15.62 -3.42 -20.04
N GLU A 3 -16.40 -4.45 -19.82
CA GLU A 3 -17.17 -4.57 -18.60
C GLU A 3 -16.23 -4.93 -17.44
N ILE A 4 -16.65 -4.62 -16.21
CA ILE A 4 -15.85 -4.94 -15.00
C ILE A 4 -15.47 -6.42 -14.98
N ILE A 5 -16.38 -7.31 -15.34
CA ILE A 5 -16.13 -8.75 -15.36
C ILE A 5 -14.99 -9.12 -16.32
N ASP A 6 -14.92 -8.47 -17.49
CA ASP A 6 -13.87 -8.72 -18.47
C ASP A 6 -12.50 -8.29 -17.94
N THR A 7 -12.45 -7.15 -17.25
CA THR A 7 -11.22 -6.68 -16.61
C THR A 7 -10.80 -7.62 -15.48
N VAL A 8 -11.72 -8.07 -14.65
CA VAL A 8 -11.44 -9.03 -13.57
C VAL A 8 -10.87 -10.33 -14.14
N GLU A 9 -11.47 -10.87 -15.20
CA GLU A 9 -10.99 -12.09 -15.86
C GLU A 9 -9.58 -11.90 -16.45
N LYS A 10 -9.30 -10.74 -17.02
CA LYS A 10 -7.98 -10.41 -17.54
C LYS A 10 -6.94 -10.38 -16.39
N VAL A 11 -7.26 -9.71 -15.29
CA VAL A 11 -6.38 -9.62 -14.12
C VAL A 11 -6.13 -11.01 -13.52
N LYS A 12 -7.17 -11.84 -13.40
CA LYS A 12 -7.03 -13.22 -12.93
C LYS A 12 -6.03 -14.00 -13.78
N GLY A 13 -6.12 -13.84 -15.10
CA GLY A 13 -5.18 -14.46 -16.03
C GLY A 13 -3.73 -14.00 -15.78
N TRP A 14 -3.52 -12.72 -15.53
CA TRP A 14 -2.20 -12.19 -15.17
C TRP A 14 -1.69 -12.78 -13.86
N LEU A 15 -2.55 -12.87 -12.84
CA LEU A 15 -2.17 -13.42 -11.55
C LEU A 15 -1.82 -14.90 -11.64
N ASP A 16 -2.56 -15.66 -12.45
CA ASP A 16 -2.25 -17.06 -12.73
C ASP A 16 -0.89 -17.19 -13.42
N GLU A 17 -0.62 -16.33 -14.40
CA GLU A 17 0.68 -16.30 -15.11
C GLU A 17 1.85 -15.97 -14.17
N LEU A 18 1.62 -15.07 -13.20
CA LEU A 18 2.62 -14.68 -12.21
C LEU A 18 2.71 -15.67 -11.04
N ASN A 19 1.91 -16.72 -11.02
CA ASN A 19 1.83 -17.72 -9.95
C ASN A 19 1.50 -17.11 -8.58
N LEU A 20 0.61 -16.13 -8.57
CA LEU A 20 0.15 -15.47 -7.34
C LEU A 20 -1.19 -16.05 -6.90
N ASN A 21 -1.32 -16.30 -5.59
CA ASN A 21 -2.59 -16.70 -5.00
C ASN A 21 -3.50 -15.49 -4.88
N TYR A 22 -4.80 -15.70 -5.08
CA TYR A 22 -5.78 -14.61 -4.97
C TYR A 22 -7.16 -15.15 -4.62
N PHE A 23 -8.01 -14.25 -4.13
CA PHE A 23 -9.42 -14.51 -3.83
C PHE A 23 -10.27 -13.45 -4.52
N VAL A 24 -11.39 -13.84 -5.09
CA VAL A 24 -12.33 -12.90 -5.72
C VAL A 24 -13.50 -12.69 -4.77
N SER A 25 -13.92 -11.43 -4.61
CA SER A 25 -15.07 -11.08 -3.76
C SER A 25 -16.37 -11.64 -4.31
N GLN A 26 -17.40 -11.76 -3.45
CA GLN A 26 -18.70 -12.30 -3.84
C GLN A 26 -19.34 -11.52 -4.98
N ASN A 27 -19.18 -10.19 -5.02
CA ASN A 27 -19.71 -9.36 -6.09
C ASN A 27 -18.87 -9.38 -7.36
N GLY A 28 -17.71 -10.05 -7.34
CA GLY A 28 -16.86 -10.24 -8.52
C GLY A 28 -16.07 -9.04 -8.98
N SER A 29 -16.10 -7.92 -8.25
CA SER A 29 -15.42 -6.67 -8.67
C SER A 29 -14.12 -6.40 -7.92
N GLU A 30 -13.76 -7.24 -6.97
CA GLU A 30 -12.59 -7.04 -6.10
C GLU A 30 -11.79 -8.32 -6.00
N ILE A 31 -10.47 -8.19 -6.10
CA ILE A 31 -9.54 -9.32 -5.96
C ILE A 31 -8.61 -9.00 -4.79
N MET A 32 -8.38 -10.00 -3.95
CA MET A 32 -7.50 -9.87 -2.80
C MET A 32 -6.30 -10.80 -2.96
N LEU A 33 -5.10 -10.24 -2.76
CA LEU A 33 -3.83 -10.97 -2.85
C LEU A 33 -3.18 -11.01 -1.48
N PRO A 34 -3.03 -12.21 -0.86
CA PRO A 34 -2.31 -12.32 0.40
C PRO A 34 -0.80 -12.28 0.17
N TYR A 35 -0.10 -11.55 1.01
CA TYR A 35 1.36 -11.45 1.03
C TYR A 35 1.90 -11.74 2.41
N LYS A 36 3.11 -12.27 2.45
CA LYS A 36 3.88 -12.42 3.67
C LYS A 36 5.31 -11.95 3.40
N ILE A 37 5.75 -10.94 4.15
CA ILE A 37 7.12 -10.45 4.10
C ILE A 37 7.66 -10.48 5.54
N ASP A 38 8.70 -11.28 5.77
CA ASP A 38 9.23 -11.56 7.10
C ASP A 38 8.11 -12.12 8.00
N GLU A 39 7.85 -11.49 9.15
CA GLU A 39 6.79 -11.90 10.07
C GLU A 39 5.47 -11.19 9.84
N ARG A 40 5.39 -10.33 8.80
CA ARG A 40 4.21 -9.52 8.52
C ARG A 40 3.38 -10.15 7.41
N THR A 41 2.07 -10.25 7.64
CA THR A 41 1.10 -10.64 6.63
C THR A 41 0.23 -9.44 6.29
N PHE A 42 -0.09 -9.28 5.02
CA PHE A 42 -0.95 -8.20 4.55
C PHE A 42 -1.62 -8.61 3.24
N ASN A 43 -2.64 -7.87 2.86
CA ASN A 43 -3.36 -8.12 1.63
C ASN A 43 -3.25 -6.91 0.70
N VAL A 44 -3.01 -7.15 -0.58
CA VAL A 44 -3.21 -6.14 -1.61
C VAL A 44 -4.59 -6.36 -2.20
N ARG A 45 -5.38 -5.30 -2.27
CA ARG A 45 -6.72 -5.33 -2.85
C ARG A 45 -6.68 -4.69 -4.22
N ILE A 46 -7.29 -5.34 -5.19
CA ILE A 46 -7.47 -4.80 -6.53
C ILE A 46 -8.97 -4.55 -6.70
N VAL A 47 -9.35 -3.29 -6.80
CA VAL A 47 -10.73 -2.87 -6.99
C VAL A 47 -10.89 -2.41 -8.42
N VAL A 48 -11.77 -3.08 -9.17
CA VAL A 48 -12.00 -2.80 -10.58
C VAL A 48 -13.23 -1.93 -10.74
N ALA A 49 -13.05 -0.80 -11.40
CA ALA A 49 -14.12 0.10 -11.83
C ALA A 49 -14.17 0.11 -13.36
N PRO A 50 -15.16 0.77 -13.99
CA PRO A 50 -15.30 0.72 -15.46
C PRO A 50 -14.09 1.22 -16.24
N GLU A 51 -13.39 2.23 -15.75
CA GLU A 51 -12.26 2.85 -16.45
C GLU A 51 -10.91 2.66 -15.75
N TRP A 52 -10.94 2.39 -14.45
CA TRP A 52 -9.74 2.32 -13.61
C TRP A 52 -9.76 1.08 -12.74
N MET A 53 -8.59 0.58 -12.43
CA MET A 53 -8.42 -0.34 -11.33
C MET A 53 -7.48 0.27 -10.30
N GLN A 54 -7.80 0.06 -9.01
CA GLN A 54 -7.01 0.54 -7.90
C GLN A 54 -6.35 -0.65 -7.21
N LEU A 55 -5.03 -0.54 -7.00
CA LEU A 55 -4.25 -1.49 -6.22
C LEU A 55 -3.87 -0.82 -4.93
N PHE A 56 -4.28 -1.36 -3.80
CA PHE A 56 -3.91 -0.76 -2.52
C PHE A 56 -3.81 -1.80 -1.41
N CYS A 57 -2.97 -1.49 -0.42
CA CYS A 57 -2.92 -2.24 0.81
C CYS A 57 -2.90 -1.30 2.02
N GLN A 58 -3.60 -1.69 3.06
CA GLN A 58 -3.53 -0.98 4.32
C GLN A 58 -2.21 -1.31 5.00
N ILE A 59 -1.43 -0.28 5.32
CA ILE A 59 -0.17 -0.43 6.04
C ILE A 59 -0.42 -0.44 7.54
N MET A 60 -1.23 0.52 8.01
CA MET A 60 -1.48 0.68 9.42
C MET A 60 -2.87 1.27 9.64
N PRO A 61 -3.72 0.62 10.43
CA PRO A 61 -5.02 1.21 10.76
C PRO A 61 -4.83 2.42 11.68
N ALA A 62 -5.74 3.39 11.58
CA ALA A 62 -5.69 4.62 12.37
C ALA A 62 -5.56 4.35 13.87
N SER A 63 -6.20 3.28 14.36
CA SER A 63 -6.16 2.89 15.77
C SER A 63 -4.77 2.51 16.27
N GLU A 64 -3.86 2.14 15.37
CA GLU A 64 -2.48 1.78 15.71
C GLU A 64 -1.50 2.92 15.51
N VAL A 65 -1.93 4.05 14.94
CA VAL A 65 -1.07 5.21 14.74
C VAL A 65 -0.96 5.98 16.06
N PRO A 66 0.27 6.09 16.63
CA PRO A 66 0.45 6.86 17.86
C PRO A 66 0.06 8.33 17.66
N GLN A 67 -0.76 8.88 18.55
CA GLN A 67 -1.29 10.25 18.41
C GLN A 67 -0.19 11.30 18.37
N ASP A 68 0.85 11.13 19.15
CA ASP A 68 1.98 12.05 19.20
C ASP A 68 2.90 11.96 17.98
N LEU A 69 2.74 10.92 17.15
CA LEU A 69 3.55 10.70 15.95
C LEU A 69 2.82 11.02 14.65
N VAL A 70 1.53 11.32 14.68
CA VAL A 70 0.69 11.51 13.48
C VAL A 70 1.31 12.50 12.51
N SER A 71 1.67 13.70 12.98
CA SER A 71 2.25 14.73 12.11
C SER A 71 3.58 14.31 11.51
N ALA A 72 4.45 13.68 12.30
CA ALA A 72 5.74 13.20 11.83
C ALA A 72 5.57 12.10 10.77
N ILE A 73 4.63 11.18 10.99
CA ILE A 73 4.34 10.11 10.04
C ILE A 73 3.84 10.71 8.72
N HIS A 74 2.84 11.59 8.78
CA HIS A 74 2.28 12.22 7.58
C HIS A 74 3.34 12.98 6.78
N ALA A 75 4.19 13.76 7.46
CA ALA A 75 5.26 14.48 6.81
C ALA A 75 6.26 13.54 6.11
N ASN A 76 6.61 12.43 6.74
CA ASN A 76 7.52 11.46 6.17
C ASN A 76 6.89 10.68 5.00
N LEU A 77 5.58 10.42 5.05
CA LEU A 77 4.87 9.80 3.92
C LEU A 77 4.89 10.72 2.69
N LEU A 78 4.61 12.01 2.88
CA LEU A 78 4.64 12.99 1.79
C LEU A 78 6.04 13.14 1.21
N LEU A 79 7.06 13.17 2.06
CA LEU A 79 8.45 13.25 1.62
C LEU A 79 8.85 11.98 0.86
N ALA A 80 8.44 10.82 1.31
CA ALA A 80 8.69 9.56 0.62
C ALA A 80 8.02 9.55 -0.76
N ASN A 81 6.79 10.05 -0.90
CA ASN A 81 6.13 10.19 -2.20
C ASN A 81 6.93 11.04 -3.16
N PHE A 82 7.61 12.07 -2.66
CA PHE A 82 8.47 12.92 -3.49
C PHE A 82 9.75 12.19 -3.91
N ASN A 83 10.32 11.39 -3.02
CA ASN A 83 11.64 10.77 -3.22
C ASN A 83 11.60 9.44 -3.96
N LEU A 84 10.48 8.70 -3.87
CA LEU A 84 10.36 7.36 -4.45
C LEU A 84 9.64 7.39 -5.78
N ASN A 85 10.06 6.53 -6.70
CA ASN A 85 9.40 6.36 -7.98
C ASN A 85 8.26 5.35 -7.85
N GLU A 86 7.10 5.66 -8.40
CA GLU A 86 5.92 4.80 -8.51
C GLU A 86 5.24 4.43 -7.19
N VAL A 87 5.87 4.68 -6.04
CA VAL A 87 5.26 4.42 -4.73
C VAL A 87 4.41 5.61 -4.32
N THR A 88 3.18 5.34 -3.90
CA THR A 88 2.25 6.37 -3.41
C THR A 88 1.71 5.95 -2.06
N PHE A 89 2.02 6.74 -1.04
CA PHE A 89 1.40 6.61 0.28
C PHE A 89 0.21 7.56 0.38
N SER A 90 -0.84 7.11 1.07
CA SER A 90 -2.05 7.89 1.26
C SER A 90 -2.66 7.61 2.63
N ILE A 91 -3.58 8.47 3.01
CA ILE A 91 -4.42 8.27 4.20
C ILE A 91 -5.89 8.44 3.79
N ASP A 92 -6.77 7.68 4.41
CA ASP A 92 -8.21 7.88 4.22
C ASP A 92 -8.76 8.90 5.24
N PRO A 93 -10.06 9.27 5.18
CA PRO A 93 -10.65 10.24 6.12
C PRO A 93 -10.53 9.84 7.59
N GLU A 94 -10.45 8.54 7.89
CA GLU A 94 -10.28 8.04 9.26
C GLU A 94 -8.83 8.03 9.72
N GLY A 95 -7.88 8.27 8.82
CA GLY A 95 -6.45 8.28 9.15
C GLY A 95 -5.74 6.95 8.98
N ASN A 96 -6.38 5.95 8.37
CA ASN A 96 -5.72 4.70 8.01
C ASN A 96 -4.69 4.97 6.91
N ILE A 97 -3.53 4.32 7.00
CA ILE A 97 -2.41 4.53 6.09
C ILE A 97 -2.37 3.43 5.04
N TYR A 98 -2.19 3.83 3.78
CA TYR A 98 -2.15 2.93 2.62
C TYR A 98 -0.93 3.15 1.76
N SER A 99 -0.54 2.08 1.04
CA SER A 99 0.26 2.14 -0.17
C SER A 99 -0.70 1.84 -1.32
N GLU A 100 -0.74 2.68 -2.36
CA GLU A 100 -1.70 2.52 -3.44
C GLU A 100 -1.17 3.00 -4.79
N ASN A 101 -1.72 2.43 -5.86
CA ASN A 101 -1.52 2.91 -7.22
C ASN A 101 -2.79 2.66 -8.03
N ASP A 102 -3.05 3.54 -8.98
CA ASP A 102 -4.15 3.40 -9.92
C ASP A 102 -3.59 3.13 -11.31
N LEU A 103 -4.32 2.36 -12.11
CA LEU A 103 -3.98 2.20 -13.50
C LEU A 103 -5.24 2.03 -14.36
N PRO A 104 -5.19 2.48 -15.64
CA PRO A 104 -6.31 2.28 -16.54
C PRO A 104 -6.61 0.80 -16.79
N VAL A 105 -7.88 0.46 -17.02
CA VAL A 105 -8.29 -0.93 -17.25
C VAL A 105 -7.73 -1.51 -18.56
N ASP A 106 -7.26 -0.67 -19.48
CA ASP A 106 -6.60 -1.11 -20.72
C ASP A 106 -5.08 -1.26 -20.61
N SER A 107 -4.54 -1.17 -19.40
CA SER A 107 -3.12 -1.38 -19.15
C SER A 107 -2.70 -2.82 -19.48
N ASP A 108 -1.41 -2.99 -19.76
CA ASP A 108 -0.83 -4.31 -20.03
C ASP A 108 -0.27 -4.98 -18.79
N LEU A 109 0.16 -6.24 -18.94
CA LEU A 109 0.74 -7.02 -17.83
C LEU A 109 2.02 -6.37 -17.28
N ILE A 110 2.83 -5.78 -18.13
CA ILE A 110 4.09 -5.15 -17.70
C ILE A 110 3.81 -3.99 -16.77
N THR A 111 2.86 -3.13 -17.14
CA THR A 111 2.42 -2.01 -16.32
C THR A 111 1.79 -2.50 -15.02
N PHE A 112 0.89 -3.47 -15.10
CA PHE A 112 0.26 -4.06 -13.91
C PHE A 112 1.29 -4.62 -12.93
N LYS A 113 2.26 -5.37 -13.43
CA LYS A 113 3.32 -5.97 -12.60
C LYS A 113 4.15 -4.90 -11.90
N SER A 114 4.50 -3.82 -12.62
CA SER A 114 5.25 -2.69 -12.07
C SER A 114 4.47 -1.99 -10.97
N GLU A 115 3.21 -1.68 -11.21
CA GLU A 115 2.36 -0.99 -10.24
C GLU A 115 2.08 -1.85 -9.00
N LEU A 116 1.83 -3.14 -9.19
CA LEU A 116 1.63 -4.07 -8.08
C LEU A 116 2.90 -4.17 -7.23
N GLY A 117 4.05 -4.30 -7.87
CA GLY A 117 5.35 -4.35 -7.18
C GLY A 117 5.59 -3.10 -6.36
N ALA A 118 5.21 -1.92 -6.87
CA ALA A 118 5.37 -0.66 -6.16
C ALA A 118 4.48 -0.60 -4.90
N VAL A 119 3.25 -1.11 -4.97
CA VAL A 119 2.35 -1.16 -3.81
C VAL A 119 2.95 -2.04 -2.70
N VAL A 120 3.44 -3.22 -3.06
CA VAL A 120 4.10 -4.15 -2.11
C VAL A 120 5.37 -3.53 -1.54
N PHE A 121 6.18 -2.91 -2.38
CA PHE A 121 7.40 -2.23 -1.96
C PHE A 121 7.10 -1.09 -0.99
N GLY A 122 6.02 -0.34 -1.22
CA GLY A 122 5.60 0.74 -0.31
C GLY A 122 5.32 0.24 1.09
N TYR A 123 4.61 -0.88 1.22
CA TYR A 123 4.37 -1.52 2.51
C TYR A 123 5.68 -1.87 3.21
N GLN A 124 6.58 -2.54 2.49
CA GLN A 124 7.88 -2.96 3.01
C GLN A 124 8.73 -1.76 3.42
N TYR A 125 8.80 -0.74 2.56
CA TYR A 125 9.55 0.47 2.81
C TYR A 125 9.10 1.20 4.07
N PHE A 126 7.78 1.26 4.29
CA PHE A 126 7.24 1.89 5.50
C PHE A 126 7.81 1.25 6.76
N PHE A 127 7.77 -0.08 6.87
CA PHE A 127 8.22 -0.76 8.07
C PHE A 127 9.73 -0.85 8.19
N GLU A 128 10.45 -0.95 7.08
CA GLU A 128 11.91 -1.09 7.11
C GLU A 128 12.65 0.25 7.19
N GLN A 129 12.08 1.32 6.61
CA GLN A 129 12.77 2.59 6.48
C GLN A 129 12.10 3.73 7.24
N LEU A 130 10.80 3.90 7.14
CA LEU A 130 10.10 5.04 7.71
C LEU A 130 9.81 4.88 9.20
N ALA A 131 9.22 3.77 9.60
CA ALA A 131 8.83 3.56 10.99
C ALA A 131 10.02 3.59 11.97
N PRO A 132 11.14 2.91 11.68
CA PRO A 132 12.31 2.99 12.58
C PRO A 132 12.89 4.40 12.69
N LYS A 133 12.92 5.14 11.58
CA LYS A 133 13.42 6.52 11.55
C LYS A 133 12.56 7.45 12.42
N ILE A 134 11.24 7.33 12.31
CA ILE A 134 10.30 8.14 13.08
C ILE A 134 10.38 7.76 14.57
N GLY A 135 10.37 6.48 14.89
CA GLY A 135 10.49 5.97 16.25
C GLY A 135 11.78 6.41 16.91
N GLY A 136 12.91 6.30 16.20
CA GLY A 136 14.22 6.74 16.70
C GLY A 136 14.27 8.24 16.99
N ALA A 137 13.67 9.06 16.11
CA ALA A 137 13.60 10.50 16.32
C ALA A 137 12.81 10.87 17.57
N VAL A 138 11.69 10.18 17.81
CA VAL A 138 10.85 10.42 19.00
C VAL A 138 11.55 9.98 20.27
N GLU A 139 12.22 8.84 20.29
CA GLU A 139 13.00 8.39 21.42
C GLU A 139 14.09 9.40 21.78
N LYS A 140 14.79 9.94 20.80
CA LYS A 140 15.80 10.95 20.99
C LYS A 140 15.21 12.23 21.58
N MET A 141 14.09 12.68 21.08
CA MET A 141 13.38 13.86 21.61
C MET A 141 12.96 13.67 23.05
N SER A 142 12.45 12.48 23.41
CA SER A 142 12.06 12.15 24.78
C SER A 142 13.26 12.18 25.72
N LYS A 143 14.39 11.62 25.30
CA LYS A 143 15.63 11.61 26.09
C LYS A 143 16.15 13.04 26.31
N ASP A 144 16.18 13.87 25.28
CA ASP A 144 16.61 15.27 25.36
C ASP A 144 15.71 16.05 26.33
N LYS A 145 14.38 15.83 26.24
CA LYS A 145 13.39 16.50 27.10
C LYS A 145 13.53 16.09 28.55
N LEU A 146 13.94 14.86 28.82
CA LEU A 146 14.14 14.34 30.17
C LEU A 146 15.56 14.60 30.71
N GLY A 147 16.44 15.22 29.93
CA GLY A 147 17.82 15.46 30.30
C GLY A 147 18.68 14.20 30.35
N ILE A 148 18.27 13.16 29.65
CA ILE A 148 19.01 11.90 29.55
C ILE A 148 19.86 11.94 28.28
N THR A 149 21.16 11.91 28.44
CA THR A 149 22.09 11.88 27.31
C THR A 149 22.56 10.46 27.00
#